data_7b589bf26330e0ed79c112de0b0f32a4
#
_entry.id   7b589bf26330e0ed79c112de0b0f32a4
#
_cell.length_a   1.000
_cell.length_b   1.000
_cell.length_c   1.000
_cell.angle_alpha   90.00
_cell.angle_beta   90.00
_cell.angle_gamma   90.00
#
_symmetry.space_group_name_H-M   'P 1'
#
loop_
_entity.id
_entity.type
_entity.pdbx_description
1 polymer ?
#
loop_
_entity_poly.entity_id
_entity_poly.type
_entity_poly.pdbx_seq_one_letter_code
_entity_poly.pdbx_strand_id
1 'polypeptide(L)'
;MYYKGKAFLRPQVLVDFNRIRPGELYSEQDVQNTYSNLGRLRALKYSNIRFREVNGENGTQLDAYVFLAKNKNKSMAFEVEGTNSAGDLGAAASVSFQHRNVFKGSETFMMKVRGAYEAITGLGVASQDYVNDNYMEYGVESSLNFPQFMFPFLSSNFKKKIRATSEVGLKFTSQVRPEFSRTLASASWSYKWTDRKRMQHRLDLVDVNYVYMPRKSSAFQEYLDSMSLRNSALKASYENQLVVRTGYSFTYNLSLIHI
;
A
#
# COMPACT_ATOMS: atom_id res chain seq x y z
N MET A 1 -4.10 32.41 3.65
CA MET A 1 -4.27 31.30 2.70
C MET A 1 -5.44 31.63 1.78
N TYR A 2 -5.19 31.68 0.48
CA TYR A 2 -6.21 32.02 -0.53
C TYR A 2 -6.53 30.77 -1.36
N TYR A 3 -7.81 30.51 -1.61
CA TYR A 3 -8.23 29.40 -2.47
C TYR A 3 -9.48 29.79 -3.25
N LYS A 4 -9.59 29.28 -4.46
CA LYS A 4 -10.79 29.46 -5.31
C LYS A 4 -11.74 28.30 -5.03
N GLY A 5 -12.90 28.59 -4.44
CA GLY A 5 -13.90 27.60 -4.08
C GLY A 5 -13.69 26.99 -2.67
N LYS A 6 -14.05 25.70 -2.48
CA LYS A 6 -13.86 25.01 -1.19
C LYS A 6 -12.44 24.49 -1.00
N ALA A 7 -11.88 24.67 0.19
CA ALA A 7 -10.57 24.12 0.55
C ALA A 7 -10.56 22.59 0.35
N PHE A 8 -9.64 22.10 -0.44
CA PHE A 8 -9.51 20.67 -0.76
C PHE A 8 -8.59 19.92 0.20
N LEU A 9 -7.70 20.62 0.90
CA LEU A 9 -6.87 20.10 2.00
C LEU A 9 -7.16 20.87 3.28
N ARG A 10 -6.99 20.20 4.41
CA ARG A 10 -7.02 20.87 5.73
C ARG A 10 -5.84 21.81 5.83
N PRO A 11 -6.02 23.07 6.32
CA PRO A 11 -4.92 24.03 6.47
C PRO A 11 -3.75 23.49 7.29
N GLN A 12 -4.04 22.71 8.33
CA GLN A 12 -3.02 22.12 9.20
C GLN A 12 -2.05 21.22 8.43
N VAL A 13 -2.54 20.47 7.42
CA VAL A 13 -1.69 19.62 6.58
C VAL A 13 -0.66 20.46 5.84
N LEU A 14 -1.08 21.61 5.28
CA LEU A 14 -0.17 22.50 4.56
C LEU A 14 0.87 23.12 5.47
N VAL A 15 0.49 23.48 6.70
CA VAL A 15 1.42 23.99 7.73
C VAL A 15 2.43 22.91 8.14
N ASP A 16 1.98 21.67 8.33
CA ASP A 16 2.85 20.58 8.77
C ASP A 16 3.86 20.17 7.68
N PHE A 17 3.51 20.33 6.41
CA PHE A 17 4.37 19.99 5.27
C PHE A 17 5.23 21.16 4.78
N ASN A 18 4.94 22.38 5.20
CA ASN A 18 5.73 23.59 4.92
C ASN A 18 6.87 23.74 5.94
N ARG A 19 8.08 24.05 5.48
CA ARG A 19 9.24 24.35 6.31
C ARG A 19 9.60 25.83 6.33
N ILE A 20 9.07 26.59 5.38
CA ILE A 20 9.23 28.03 5.32
C ILE A 20 8.35 28.65 6.38
N ARG A 21 8.93 29.37 7.33
CA ARG A 21 8.21 29.99 8.45
C ARG A 21 8.32 31.49 8.39
N PRO A 22 7.24 32.21 8.70
CA PRO A 22 7.30 33.67 8.81
C PRO A 22 8.29 34.10 9.91
N GLY A 23 9.08 35.15 9.64
CA GLY A 23 10.05 35.70 10.58
C GLY A 23 11.38 34.96 10.68
N GLU A 24 11.58 33.87 9.96
CA GLU A 24 12.86 33.17 9.87
C GLU A 24 13.66 33.65 8.64
N LEU A 25 14.99 33.50 8.69
CA LEU A 25 15.87 33.81 7.58
C LEU A 25 15.59 32.87 6.40
N TYR A 26 15.81 33.36 5.16
CA TYR A 26 15.72 32.54 3.97
C TYR A 26 16.70 31.35 4.04
N SER A 27 16.19 30.17 3.78
CA SER A 27 16.96 28.94 3.73
C SER A 27 16.57 28.15 2.49
N GLU A 28 17.52 27.98 1.56
CA GLU A 28 17.32 27.14 0.38
C GLU A 28 16.98 25.70 0.77
N GLN A 29 17.58 25.19 1.84
CA GLN A 29 17.32 23.85 2.36
C GLN A 29 15.86 23.70 2.79
N ASP A 30 15.25 24.72 3.40
CA ASP A 30 13.84 24.69 3.82
C ASP A 30 12.89 24.81 2.63
N VAL A 31 13.29 25.54 1.60
CA VAL A 31 12.55 25.57 0.33
C VAL A 31 12.55 24.20 -0.33
N GLN A 32 13.70 23.53 -0.46
CA GLN A 32 13.82 22.18 -1.02
C GLN A 32 13.08 21.15 -0.18
N ASN A 33 13.19 21.25 1.14
CA ASN A 33 12.43 20.42 2.07
C ASN A 33 10.92 20.59 1.92
N THR A 34 10.46 21.83 1.67
CA THR A 34 9.05 22.13 1.44
C THR A 34 8.58 21.51 0.12
N TYR A 35 9.35 21.66 -0.98
CA TYR A 35 9.03 21.00 -2.24
C TYR A 35 8.95 19.47 -2.08
N SER A 36 9.94 18.87 -1.43
CA SER A 36 9.98 17.42 -1.18
C SER A 36 8.79 16.96 -0.34
N ASN A 37 8.42 17.70 0.69
CA ASN A 37 7.29 17.37 1.54
C ASN A 37 5.97 17.50 0.78
N LEU A 38 5.73 18.63 0.10
CA LEU A 38 4.50 18.85 -0.69
C LEU A 38 4.36 17.83 -1.82
N GLY A 39 5.47 17.40 -2.44
CA GLY A 39 5.49 16.33 -3.45
C GLY A 39 5.00 14.97 -2.95
N ARG A 40 5.01 14.72 -1.64
CA ARG A 40 4.46 13.50 -1.03
C ARG A 40 2.93 13.51 -0.94
N LEU A 41 2.31 14.69 -1.04
CA LEU A 41 0.86 14.83 -0.96
C LEU A 41 0.21 14.45 -2.30
N ARG A 42 -0.36 13.25 -2.36
CA ARG A 42 -1.02 12.70 -3.56
C ARG A 42 -2.21 13.53 -4.05
N ALA A 43 -2.80 14.36 -3.18
CA ALA A 43 -3.86 15.31 -3.50
C ALA A 43 -3.37 16.49 -4.35
N LEU A 44 -2.04 16.73 -4.40
CA LEU A 44 -1.43 17.78 -5.19
C LEU A 44 -0.93 17.22 -6.54
N LYS A 45 -1.17 17.97 -7.61
CA LYS A 45 -0.63 17.70 -8.94
C LYS A 45 0.77 18.30 -9.08
N TYR A 46 0.92 19.55 -8.63
CA TYR A 46 2.20 20.24 -8.54
C TYR A 46 2.14 21.32 -7.45
N SER A 47 3.33 21.72 -6.99
CA SER A 47 3.56 22.87 -6.12
C SER A 47 4.59 23.80 -6.77
N ASN A 48 4.43 25.11 -6.59
CA ASN A 48 5.40 26.10 -7.02
C ASN A 48 5.57 27.14 -5.90
N ILE A 49 6.80 27.49 -5.59
CA ILE A 49 7.14 28.46 -4.56
C ILE A 49 7.82 29.65 -5.25
N ARG A 50 7.29 30.84 -5.06
CA ARG A 50 7.84 32.09 -5.57
C ARG A 50 8.12 33.04 -4.44
N PHE A 51 9.19 33.76 -4.53
CA PHE A 51 9.57 34.80 -3.60
C PHE A 51 9.42 36.16 -4.27
N ARG A 52 8.97 37.15 -3.50
CA ARG A 52 8.93 38.55 -3.90
C ARG A 52 9.63 39.37 -2.82
N GLU A 53 10.56 40.18 -3.24
CA GLU A 53 11.20 41.17 -2.37
C GLU A 53 10.22 42.28 -1.99
N VAL A 54 10.22 42.62 -0.74
CA VAL A 54 9.42 43.71 -0.17
C VAL A 54 10.32 44.51 0.74
N ASN A 55 10.25 45.84 0.61
CA ASN A 55 10.96 46.75 1.53
C ASN A 55 10.24 46.74 2.87
N GLY A 56 10.88 46.22 3.91
CA GLY A 56 10.40 46.25 5.27
C GLY A 56 11.07 47.34 6.10
N GLU A 57 10.55 47.59 7.28
CA GLU A 57 11.11 48.59 8.22
C GLU A 57 12.57 48.30 8.62
N ASN A 58 13.00 47.04 8.59
CA ASN A 58 14.33 46.58 9.00
C ASN A 58 15.19 46.05 7.83
N GLY A 59 14.90 46.46 6.59
CA GLY A 59 15.61 46.02 5.40
C GLY A 59 14.77 45.18 4.43
N THR A 60 15.43 44.52 3.45
CA THR A 60 14.76 43.73 2.46
C THR A 60 14.19 42.46 3.06
N GLN A 61 12.89 42.24 2.90
CA GLN A 61 12.16 41.05 3.32
C GLN A 61 11.69 40.25 2.09
N LEU A 62 11.45 38.96 2.28
CA LEU A 62 10.94 38.06 1.23
C LEU A 62 9.55 37.55 1.58
N ASP A 63 8.56 37.90 0.75
CA ASP A 63 7.25 37.26 0.79
C ASP A 63 7.32 35.92 0.04
N ALA A 64 6.99 34.81 0.70
CA ALA A 64 6.92 33.51 0.09
C ALA A 64 5.49 33.15 -0.34
N TYR A 65 5.27 32.94 -1.62
CA TYR A 65 4.00 32.52 -2.21
C TYR A 65 4.08 31.05 -2.63
N VAL A 66 3.28 30.19 -2.01
CA VAL A 66 3.19 28.76 -2.30
C VAL A 66 1.93 28.50 -3.13
N PHE A 67 2.11 28.19 -4.39
CA PHE A 67 1.03 27.87 -5.34
C PHE A 67 0.85 26.36 -5.41
N LEU A 68 -0.37 25.90 -5.22
CA LEU A 68 -0.72 24.49 -5.18
C LEU A 68 -1.81 24.18 -6.20
N ALA A 69 -1.60 23.17 -7.03
CA ALA A 69 -2.63 22.67 -7.92
C ALA A 69 -3.17 21.33 -7.45
N LYS A 70 -4.49 21.24 -7.45
CA LYS A 70 -5.22 20.03 -7.07
C LYS A 70 -5.05 18.92 -8.11
N ASN A 71 -4.81 17.71 -7.66
CA ASN A 71 -4.83 16.50 -8.48
C ASN A 71 -6.27 15.94 -8.64
N LYS A 72 -6.46 15.02 -9.59
CA LYS A 72 -7.68 14.23 -9.69
C LYS A 72 -7.80 13.33 -8.45
N ASN A 73 -8.91 13.45 -7.74
CA ASN A 73 -9.08 12.70 -6.49
C ASN A 73 -9.31 11.21 -6.72
N LYS A 74 -10.00 10.84 -7.80
CA LYS A 74 -10.42 9.47 -8.07
C LYS A 74 -9.79 8.95 -9.34
N SER A 75 -9.43 7.67 -9.36
CA SER A 75 -9.05 6.91 -10.56
C SER A 75 -9.55 5.48 -10.44
N MET A 76 -9.86 4.89 -11.58
CA MET A 76 -10.22 3.48 -11.71
C MET A 76 -9.34 2.88 -12.80
N ALA A 77 -9.00 1.60 -12.64
CA ALA A 77 -8.34 0.81 -13.66
C ALA A 77 -9.00 -0.55 -13.76
N PHE A 78 -9.06 -1.08 -14.98
CA PHE A 78 -9.51 -2.42 -15.30
C PHE A 78 -8.33 -3.19 -15.89
N GLU A 79 -8.13 -4.41 -15.43
CA GLU A 79 -7.10 -5.31 -15.94
C GLU A 79 -7.76 -6.63 -16.29
N VAL A 80 -7.44 -7.17 -17.45
CA VAL A 80 -7.87 -8.52 -17.90
C VAL A 80 -6.61 -9.28 -18.29
N GLU A 81 -6.47 -10.48 -17.79
CA GLU A 81 -5.33 -11.36 -18.01
C GLU A 81 -5.82 -12.69 -18.56
N GLY A 82 -5.16 -13.21 -19.58
CA GLY A 82 -5.28 -14.62 -19.99
C GLY A 82 -4.09 -15.39 -19.43
N THR A 83 -4.32 -16.59 -18.89
CA THR A 83 -3.28 -17.45 -18.35
C THR A 83 -3.29 -18.80 -19.05
N ASN A 84 -2.12 -19.41 -19.15
CA ASN A 84 -1.95 -20.79 -19.58
C ASN A 84 -0.91 -21.45 -18.68
N SER A 85 -1.37 -22.32 -17.80
CA SER A 85 -0.54 -23.02 -16.82
C SER A 85 -0.48 -24.49 -17.16
N ALA A 86 0.63 -24.95 -17.76
CA ALA A 86 0.86 -26.36 -18.12
C ALA A 86 -0.24 -26.97 -19.02
N GLY A 87 -0.88 -26.15 -19.87
CA GLY A 87 -1.98 -26.59 -20.77
C GLY A 87 -3.38 -26.21 -20.28
N ASP A 88 -3.52 -25.79 -19.03
CA ASP A 88 -4.78 -25.31 -18.47
C ASP A 88 -4.98 -23.84 -18.85
N LEU A 89 -6.12 -23.54 -19.46
CA LEU A 89 -6.48 -22.21 -19.90
C LEU A 89 -7.27 -21.48 -18.81
N GLY A 90 -6.86 -20.27 -18.52
CA GLY A 90 -7.51 -19.44 -17.52
C GLY A 90 -7.67 -17.98 -17.95
N ALA A 91 -8.51 -17.30 -17.22
CA ALA A 91 -8.72 -15.86 -17.34
C ALA A 91 -8.86 -15.23 -15.95
N ALA A 92 -8.32 -14.02 -15.80
CA ALA A 92 -8.50 -13.22 -14.61
C ALA A 92 -8.91 -11.81 -14.99
N ALA A 93 -9.73 -11.20 -14.13
CA ALA A 93 -10.10 -9.81 -14.28
C ALA A 93 -9.98 -9.10 -12.92
N SER A 94 -9.56 -7.85 -12.95
CA SER A 94 -9.52 -7.03 -11.75
C SER A 94 -10.00 -5.60 -12.01
N VAL A 95 -10.59 -5.02 -10.97
CA VAL A 95 -11.02 -3.63 -10.92
C VAL A 95 -10.33 -2.98 -9.74
N SER A 96 -9.60 -1.91 -9.96
CA SER A 96 -9.00 -1.11 -8.91
C SER A 96 -9.61 0.29 -8.87
N PHE A 97 -9.92 0.73 -7.67
CA PHE A 97 -10.39 2.07 -7.37
C PHE A 97 -9.41 2.75 -6.41
N GLN A 98 -9.08 4.00 -6.71
CA GLN A 98 -8.24 4.81 -5.84
C GLN A 98 -8.89 6.17 -5.57
N HIS A 99 -8.87 6.59 -4.30
CA HIS A 99 -9.26 7.93 -3.87
C HIS A 99 -8.11 8.60 -3.10
N ARG A 100 -7.60 9.73 -3.65
CA ARG A 100 -6.40 10.43 -3.15
C ARG A 100 -6.71 11.63 -2.28
N ASN A 101 -7.50 11.57 -1.34
CA ASN A 101 -7.80 12.65 -0.38
C ASN A 101 -9.10 12.37 0.35
N VAL A 102 -9.16 11.25 1.03
CA VAL A 102 -10.41 10.77 1.64
C VAL A 102 -10.88 11.72 2.74
N PHE A 103 -9.97 12.11 3.63
CA PHE A 103 -10.26 12.94 4.81
C PHE A 103 -9.67 14.35 4.70
N LYS A 104 -9.37 14.84 3.49
CA LYS A 104 -8.73 16.15 3.24
C LYS A 104 -7.32 16.30 3.86
N GLY A 105 -6.64 15.20 4.13
CA GLY A 105 -5.26 15.15 4.60
C GLY A 105 -4.30 14.53 3.58
N SER A 106 -4.77 14.35 2.33
CA SER A 106 -4.07 13.65 1.26
C SER A 106 -3.88 12.14 1.53
N GLU A 107 -4.75 11.57 2.36
CA GLU A 107 -4.81 10.12 2.55
C GLU A 107 -5.24 9.45 1.25
N THR A 108 -4.62 8.33 0.93
CA THR A 108 -4.95 7.56 -0.26
C THR A 108 -5.61 6.25 0.14
N PHE A 109 -6.86 6.09 -0.25
CA PHE A 109 -7.57 4.83 -0.18
C PHE A 109 -7.46 4.11 -1.52
N MET A 110 -7.10 2.83 -1.48
CA MET A 110 -7.13 1.93 -2.62
C MET A 110 -8.01 0.73 -2.30
N MET A 111 -8.75 0.27 -3.29
CA MET A 111 -9.51 -0.97 -3.24
C MET A 111 -9.33 -1.69 -4.58
N LYS A 112 -8.98 -2.98 -4.52
CA LYS A 112 -8.87 -3.86 -5.70
C LYS A 112 -9.74 -5.08 -5.47
N VAL A 113 -10.58 -5.37 -6.45
CA VAL A 113 -11.36 -6.61 -6.52
C VAL A 113 -10.82 -7.43 -7.69
N ARG A 114 -10.52 -8.69 -7.46
CA ARG A 114 -9.99 -9.62 -8.45
C ARG A 114 -10.83 -10.88 -8.47
N GLY A 115 -11.10 -11.40 -9.68
CA GLY A 115 -11.63 -12.73 -9.92
C GLY A 115 -10.75 -13.44 -10.93
N ALA A 116 -10.52 -14.74 -10.73
CA ALA A 116 -9.81 -15.60 -11.66
C ALA A 116 -10.50 -16.95 -11.80
N TYR A 117 -10.45 -17.50 -12.99
CA TYR A 117 -10.96 -18.81 -13.34
C TYR A 117 -9.96 -19.53 -14.23
N GLU A 118 -9.72 -20.81 -13.98
CA GLU A 118 -8.84 -21.64 -14.77
C GLU A 118 -9.49 -23.02 -14.93
N ALA A 119 -9.63 -23.48 -16.17
CA ALA A 119 -10.15 -24.80 -16.50
C ALA A 119 -9.01 -25.80 -16.40
N ILE A 120 -9.07 -26.73 -15.45
CA ILE A 120 -8.05 -27.76 -15.27
C ILE A 120 -8.38 -28.96 -16.16
N THR A 121 -7.53 -29.21 -17.16
CA THR A 121 -7.76 -30.25 -18.18
C THR A 121 -7.00 -31.55 -17.94
N GLY A 122 -6.07 -31.58 -16.98
CA GLY A 122 -5.11 -32.69 -16.77
C GLY A 122 -5.49 -33.71 -15.69
N LEU A 123 -6.64 -33.59 -15.05
CA LEU A 123 -7.09 -34.56 -14.05
C LEU A 123 -7.62 -35.83 -14.76
N GLY A 124 -6.71 -36.79 -15.01
CA GLY A 124 -7.09 -38.10 -15.60
C GLY A 124 -8.14 -38.86 -14.76
N VAL A 125 -8.28 -40.16 -14.98
CA VAL A 125 -9.32 -41.06 -14.45
C VAL A 125 -9.54 -41.01 -12.90
N ALA A 126 -8.69 -40.31 -12.19
CA ALA A 126 -8.83 -40.01 -10.73
C ALA A 126 -9.86 -38.94 -10.38
N SER A 127 -10.55 -38.36 -11.37
CA SER A 127 -11.45 -37.21 -11.18
C SER A 127 -12.80 -37.54 -10.52
N GLN A 128 -13.11 -38.80 -10.23
CA GLN A 128 -14.41 -39.17 -9.62
C GLN A 128 -14.60 -38.64 -8.16
N ASP A 129 -13.51 -38.28 -7.50
CA ASP A 129 -13.55 -37.78 -6.13
C ASP A 129 -13.55 -36.23 -6.00
N TYR A 130 -13.44 -35.51 -7.11
CA TYR A 130 -13.40 -34.05 -7.09
C TYR A 130 -14.78 -33.43 -7.36
N VAL A 131 -15.21 -32.57 -6.43
CA VAL A 131 -16.50 -31.86 -6.56
C VAL A 131 -16.44 -30.74 -7.60
N ASN A 132 -15.24 -30.25 -7.94
CA ASN A 132 -14.98 -29.21 -8.91
C ASN A 132 -13.68 -29.48 -9.66
N ASP A 133 -13.73 -29.50 -10.98
CA ASP A 133 -12.55 -29.70 -11.84
C ASP A 133 -11.85 -28.40 -12.22
N ASN A 134 -12.27 -27.28 -11.63
CA ASN A 134 -11.81 -25.96 -12.02
C ASN A 134 -11.20 -25.21 -10.83
N TYR A 135 -10.26 -24.34 -11.16
CA TYR A 135 -9.76 -23.36 -10.20
C TYR A 135 -10.58 -22.07 -10.27
N MET A 136 -11.01 -21.62 -9.13
CA MET A 136 -11.63 -20.29 -8.97
C MET A 136 -10.96 -19.53 -7.84
N GLU A 137 -10.69 -18.25 -8.09
CA GLU A 137 -10.18 -17.33 -7.08
C GLU A 137 -10.97 -16.02 -7.12
N TYR A 138 -11.35 -15.53 -5.98
CA TYR A 138 -11.84 -14.18 -5.82
C TYR A 138 -11.20 -13.52 -4.61
N GLY A 139 -10.92 -12.23 -4.73
CA GLY A 139 -10.24 -11.49 -3.68
C GLY A 139 -10.64 -10.04 -3.67
N VAL A 140 -10.55 -9.46 -2.48
CA VAL A 140 -10.70 -8.03 -2.23
C VAL A 140 -9.51 -7.57 -1.40
N GLU A 141 -8.84 -6.55 -1.90
CA GLU A 141 -7.76 -5.88 -1.18
C GLU A 141 -8.15 -4.43 -0.96
N SER A 142 -7.96 -3.92 0.23
CA SER A 142 -8.12 -2.50 0.52
C SER A 142 -6.94 -1.98 1.32
N SER A 143 -6.51 -0.75 1.04
CA SER A 143 -5.47 -0.10 1.80
C SER A 143 -5.75 1.37 1.99
N LEU A 144 -5.35 1.89 3.14
CA LEU A 144 -5.42 3.29 3.48
C LEU A 144 -4.01 3.78 3.84
N ASN A 145 -3.47 4.66 3.00
CA ASN A 145 -2.15 5.23 3.17
C ASN A 145 -2.25 6.68 3.65
N PHE A 146 -1.57 6.98 4.76
CA PHE A 146 -1.46 8.31 5.34
C PHE A 146 -0.09 8.89 4.97
N PRO A 147 -0.01 10.13 4.46
CA PRO A 147 1.26 10.78 4.13
C PRO A 147 2.07 11.18 5.38
N GLN A 148 1.52 10.94 6.56
CA GLN A 148 2.09 11.25 7.87
C GLN A 148 2.29 10.00 8.71
N PHE A 149 3.20 10.09 9.68
CA PHE A 149 3.41 9.05 10.66
C PHE A 149 2.27 9.02 11.69
N MET A 150 1.44 8.00 11.61
CA MET A 150 0.25 7.81 12.47
C MET A 150 0.56 6.81 13.59
N PHE A 151 1.11 7.30 14.71
CA PHE A 151 1.30 6.48 15.91
C PHE A 151 0.67 7.19 17.11
N PRO A 152 -0.25 6.55 17.85
CA PRO A 152 -1.07 7.24 18.85
C PRO A 152 -0.26 7.78 20.03
N PHE A 153 0.81 7.08 20.43
CA PHE A 153 1.55 7.34 21.66
C PHE A 153 2.75 8.29 21.51
N LEU A 154 3.01 8.86 20.33
CA LEU A 154 4.15 9.75 20.10
C LEU A 154 3.72 11.21 19.99
N SER A 155 4.59 12.10 20.49
CA SER A 155 4.36 13.55 20.44
C SER A 155 4.30 14.08 19.00
N SER A 156 3.54 15.15 18.78
CA SER A 156 3.40 15.78 17.47
C SER A 156 4.73 16.28 16.89
N ASN A 157 5.64 16.76 17.75
CA ASN A 157 6.96 17.24 17.34
C ASN A 157 7.85 16.10 16.80
N PHE A 158 7.79 14.93 17.44
CA PHE A 158 8.50 13.75 16.97
C PHE A 158 7.95 13.23 15.64
N LYS A 159 6.62 13.19 15.49
CA LYS A 159 5.94 12.80 14.23
C LYS A 159 6.35 13.67 13.04
N LYS A 160 6.50 14.99 13.27
CA LYS A 160 6.95 15.92 12.22
C LYS A 160 8.41 15.74 11.82
N LYS A 161 9.24 15.22 12.72
CA LYS A 161 10.67 14.97 12.47
C LYS A 161 10.90 13.69 11.64
N ILE A 162 10.06 12.68 11.85
CA ILE A 162 10.08 11.44 11.08
C ILE A 162 9.21 11.63 9.82
N ARG A 163 9.85 11.60 8.64
CA ARG A 163 9.16 11.70 7.34
C ARG A 163 8.58 10.35 6.92
N ALA A 164 7.91 9.66 7.82
CA ALA A 164 7.30 8.35 7.55
C ALA A 164 5.89 8.50 7.01
N THR A 165 5.46 7.51 6.23
CA THR A 165 4.08 7.25 5.86
C THR A 165 3.57 6.07 6.65
N SER A 166 2.27 6.04 6.92
CA SER A 166 1.61 4.93 7.59
C SER A 166 0.62 4.27 6.62
N GLU A 167 0.57 2.96 6.61
CA GLU A 167 -0.32 2.19 5.74
C GLU A 167 -1.05 1.14 6.57
N VAL A 168 -2.37 1.11 6.44
CA VAL A 168 -3.23 0.06 6.97
C VAL A 168 -3.82 -0.69 5.79
N GLY A 169 -3.68 -2.02 5.78
CA GLY A 169 -4.15 -2.89 4.72
C GLY A 169 -5.08 -3.98 5.24
N LEU A 170 -6.09 -4.30 4.44
CA LEU A 170 -6.95 -5.46 4.63
C LEU A 170 -6.99 -6.24 3.32
N LYS A 171 -6.86 -7.56 3.40
CA LYS A 171 -6.93 -8.45 2.25
C LYS A 171 -7.79 -9.66 2.59
N PHE A 172 -8.65 -10.01 1.66
CA PHE A 172 -9.44 -11.23 1.69
C PHE A 172 -9.28 -11.93 0.36
N THR A 173 -8.94 -13.21 0.37
CA THR A 173 -8.83 -14.04 -0.84
C THR A 173 -9.44 -15.40 -0.56
N SER A 174 -10.30 -15.86 -1.43
CA SER A 174 -10.84 -17.22 -1.40
C SER A 174 -10.47 -17.94 -2.69
N GLN A 175 -9.90 -19.11 -2.52
CA GLN A 175 -9.47 -20.00 -3.60
C GLN A 175 -10.22 -21.32 -3.49
N VAL A 176 -10.81 -21.75 -4.57
CA VAL A 176 -11.44 -23.05 -4.73
C VAL A 176 -10.66 -23.82 -5.76
N ARG A 177 -10.10 -24.96 -5.36
CA ARG A 177 -9.39 -25.93 -6.21
C ARG A 177 -10.05 -27.29 -6.14
N PRO A 178 -9.80 -28.20 -7.07
CA PRO A 178 -10.28 -29.58 -6.96
C PRO A 178 -9.87 -30.21 -5.62
N GLU A 179 -8.61 -30.04 -5.23
CA GLU A 179 -8.02 -30.69 -4.06
C GLU A 179 -8.49 -30.05 -2.74
N PHE A 180 -8.63 -28.73 -2.70
CA PHE A 180 -8.99 -28.00 -1.47
C PHE A 180 -9.66 -26.65 -1.73
N SER A 181 -10.29 -26.12 -0.72
CA SER A 181 -10.69 -24.72 -0.67
C SER A 181 -9.92 -24.01 0.44
N ARG A 182 -9.45 -22.80 0.15
CA ARG A 182 -8.68 -21.99 1.10
C ARG A 182 -9.18 -20.55 1.11
N THR A 183 -9.41 -20.02 2.29
CA THR A 183 -9.72 -18.61 2.53
C THR A 183 -8.60 -17.98 3.32
N LEU A 184 -8.10 -16.85 2.85
CA LEU A 184 -7.07 -16.05 3.49
C LEU A 184 -7.65 -14.69 3.85
N ALA A 185 -7.63 -14.32 5.11
CA ALA A 185 -7.94 -12.99 5.60
C ALA A 185 -6.69 -12.39 6.24
N SER A 186 -6.31 -11.19 5.83
CA SER A 186 -5.11 -10.53 6.34
C SER A 186 -5.41 -9.10 6.75
N ALA A 187 -4.78 -8.65 7.85
CA ALA A 187 -4.78 -7.28 8.29
C ALA A 187 -3.35 -6.84 8.60
N SER A 188 -2.94 -5.70 8.08
CA SER A 188 -1.58 -5.22 8.23
C SER A 188 -1.53 -3.75 8.61
N TRP A 189 -0.52 -3.39 9.41
CA TRP A 189 -0.17 -2.01 9.72
C TRP A 189 1.32 -1.82 9.56
N SER A 190 1.72 -0.94 8.64
CA SER A 190 3.12 -0.71 8.31
C SER A 190 3.49 0.76 8.25
N TYR A 191 4.78 1.03 8.47
CA TYR A 191 5.40 2.33 8.32
C TYR A 191 6.49 2.27 7.27
N LYS A 192 6.58 3.31 6.44
CA LYS A 192 7.62 3.45 5.41
C LYS A 192 8.26 4.82 5.53
N TRP A 193 9.59 4.88 5.53
CA TRP A 193 10.33 6.14 5.49
C TRP A 193 11.62 5.99 4.69
N THR A 194 12.15 7.12 4.26
CA THR A 194 13.43 7.17 3.55
C THR A 194 14.39 8.05 4.35
N ASP A 195 15.58 7.54 4.62
CA ASP A 195 16.63 8.27 5.29
C ASP A 195 17.39 9.19 4.33
N ARG A 196 18.16 10.14 4.89
CA ARG A 196 19.04 11.06 4.12
C ARG A 196 20.04 10.34 3.23
N LYS A 197 20.45 9.12 3.59
CA LYS A 197 21.32 8.25 2.81
C LYS A 197 20.62 7.48 1.67
N ARG A 198 19.39 7.83 1.33
CA ARG A 198 18.55 7.15 0.33
C ARG A 198 18.22 5.69 0.68
N MET A 199 18.36 5.31 1.92
CA MET A 199 17.89 4.02 2.43
C MET A 199 16.37 4.09 2.61
N GLN A 200 15.67 3.13 2.04
CA GLN A 200 14.24 2.95 2.26
C GLN A 200 14.04 1.93 3.37
N HIS A 201 13.28 2.32 4.37
CA HIS A 201 12.94 1.48 5.51
C HIS A 201 11.46 1.16 5.50
N ARG A 202 11.14 -0.07 5.89
CA ARG A 202 9.77 -0.52 6.13
C ARG A 202 9.72 -1.27 7.45
N LEU A 203 8.82 -0.86 8.31
CA LEU A 203 8.47 -1.55 9.56
C LEU A 203 7.03 -2.05 9.43
N ASP A 204 6.86 -3.36 9.34
CA ASP A 204 5.56 -4.00 9.47
C ASP A 204 5.31 -4.21 10.97
N LEU A 205 4.55 -3.30 11.59
CA LEU A 205 4.30 -3.32 13.02
C LEU A 205 3.48 -4.55 13.42
N VAL A 206 2.44 -4.80 12.64
CA VAL A 206 1.56 -5.97 12.80
C VAL A 206 1.13 -6.43 11.41
N ASP A 207 1.28 -7.72 11.16
CA ASP A 207 0.76 -8.42 9.98
C ASP A 207 0.11 -9.71 10.46
N VAL A 208 -1.23 -9.71 10.50
CA VAL A 208 -2.05 -10.83 10.93
C VAL A 208 -2.60 -11.51 9.69
N ASN A 209 -2.35 -12.81 9.59
CA ASN A 209 -2.84 -13.64 8.49
C ASN A 209 -3.62 -14.82 9.08
N TYR A 210 -4.89 -14.91 8.75
CA TYR A 210 -5.75 -16.03 9.10
C TYR A 210 -6.01 -16.87 7.86
N VAL A 211 -5.60 -18.13 7.93
CA VAL A 211 -5.82 -19.14 6.88
C VAL A 211 -6.91 -20.09 7.36
N TYR A 212 -7.96 -20.21 6.56
CA TYR A 212 -9.06 -21.12 6.80
C TYR A 212 -9.21 -22.10 5.64
N MET A 213 -9.24 -23.39 5.94
CA MET A 213 -9.31 -24.50 4.96
C MET A 213 -10.64 -25.23 5.12
N PRO A 214 -11.74 -24.72 4.54
CA PRO A 214 -13.09 -25.31 4.75
C PRO A 214 -13.27 -26.68 4.12
N ARG A 215 -12.51 -27.02 3.07
CA ARG A 215 -12.64 -28.26 2.35
C ARG A 215 -11.28 -28.80 1.92
N LYS A 216 -11.11 -30.12 2.06
CA LYS A 216 -10.03 -30.91 1.46
C LYS A 216 -10.68 -32.17 0.87
N SER A 217 -10.29 -32.56 -0.33
CA SER A 217 -10.75 -33.83 -0.91
C SER A 217 -10.15 -35.02 -0.16
N SER A 218 -10.80 -36.16 -0.19
CA SER A 218 -10.32 -37.41 0.46
C SER A 218 -8.95 -37.82 -0.07
N ALA A 219 -8.75 -37.79 -1.39
CA ALA A 219 -7.49 -38.08 -2.04
C ALA A 219 -6.36 -37.13 -1.62
N PHE A 220 -6.66 -35.83 -1.49
CA PHE A 220 -5.68 -34.86 -1.03
C PHE A 220 -5.33 -35.04 0.46
N GLN A 221 -6.31 -35.43 1.27
CA GLN A 221 -6.08 -35.69 2.68
C GLN A 221 -5.21 -36.94 2.88
N GLU A 222 -5.46 -38.02 2.15
CA GLU A 222 -4.63 -39.21 2.15
C GLU A 222 -3.19 -38.92 1.69
N TYR A 223 -3.03 -38.10 0.63
CA TYR A 223 -1.72 -37.62 0.20
C TYR A 223 -0.99 -36.87 1.31
N LEU A 224 -1.65 -35.92 2.00
CA LEU A 224 -1.07 -35.17 3.12
C LEU A 224 -0.68 -36.08 4.28
N ASP A 225 -1.49 -37.08 4.59
CA ASP A 225 -1.21 -38.04 5.65
C ASP A 225 0.00 -38.91 5.32
N SER A 226 0.11 -39.40 4.07
CA SER A 226 1.28 -40.15 3.61
C SER A 226 2.58 -39.33 3.66
N MET A 227 2.51 -38.06 3.27
CA MET A 227 3.64 -37.14 3.28
C MET A 227 4.02 -36.64 4.67
N SER A 228 3.06 -36.64 5.61
CA SER A 228 3.30 -36.17 6.97
C SER A 228 4.35 -37.00 7.73
N LEU A 229 4.49 -38.25 7.35
CA LEU A 229 5.53 -39.16 7.88
C LEU A 229 6.96 -38.70 7.52
N ARG A 230 7.09 -37.95 6.41
CA ARG A 230 8.39 -37.44 5.92
C ARG A 230 8.54 -35.94 6.17
N ASN A 231 7.46 -35.20 6.18
CA ASN A 231 7.47 -33.73 6.34
C ASN A 231 6.18 -33.27 7.04
N SER A 232 6.23 -33.18 8.36
CA SER A 232 5.11 -32.71 9.17
C SER A 232 4.73 -31.24 8.91
N ALA A 233 5.70 -30.40 8.51
CA ALA A 233 5.47 -29.00 8.20
C ALA A 233 4.56 -28.82 6.94
N LEU A 234 4.64 -29.75 6.00
CA LEU A 234 3.77 -29.73 4.82
C LEU A 234 2.29 -29.89 5.23
N LYS A 235 1.98 -30.87 6.07
CA LYS A 235 0.61 -31.06 6.57
C LYS A 235 0.10 -29.84 7.34
N ALA A 236 0.93 -29.29 8.22
CA ALA A 236 0.60 -28.10 9.01
C ALA A 236 0.29 -26.87 8.12
N SER A 237 0.92 -26.75 6.96
CA SER A 237 0.66 -25.63 6.03
C SER A 237 -0.73 -25.66 5.36
N TYR A 238 -1.41 -26.82 5.41
CA TYR A 238 -2.77 -27.00 4.91
C TYR A 238 -3.82 -27.13 6.05
N GLU A 239 -3.51 -26.63 7.22
CA GLU A 239 -4.44 -26.55 8.35
C GLU A 239 -4.88 -25.09 8.59
N ASN A 240 -5.92 -24.93 9.39
CA ASN A 240 -6.34 -23.61 9.83
C ASN A 240 -5.26 -23.03 10.73
N GLN A 241 -4.83 -21.82 10.43
CA GLN A 241 -3.74 -21.19 11.19
C GLN A 241 -3.92 -19.68 11.26
N LEU A 242 -3.52 -19.14 12.38
CA LEU A 242 -3.36 -17.72 12.61
C LEU A 242 -1.87 -17.40 12.72
N VAL A 243 -1.37 -16.59 11.79
CA VAL A 243 0.04 -16.18 11.79
C VAL A 243 0.11 -14.69 12.06
N VAL A 244 0.80 -14.31 13.12
CA VAL A 244 1.08 -12.91 13.45
C VAL A 244 2.56 -12.67 13.28
N ARG A 245 2.91 -11.66 12.50
CA ARG A 245 4.30 -11.29 12.20
C ARG A 245 4.55 -9.83 12.52
N THR A 246 5.77 -9.54 12.93
CA THR A 246 6.36 -8.22 12.95
C THR A 246 7.65 -8.29 12.14
N GLY A 247 7.89 -7.31 11.29
CA GLY A 247 9.04 -7.34 10.38
C GLY A 247 9.64 -5.97 10.19
N TYR A 248 10.96 -5.95 10.00
CA TYR A 248 11.68 -4.76 9.59
C TYR A 248 12.54 -5.08 8.38
N SER A 249 12.48 -4.24 7.37
CA SER A 249 13.30 -4.36 6.18
C SER A 249 13.88 -3.00 5.78
N PHE A 250 15.05 -3.02 5.17
CA PHE A 250 15.64 -1.84 4.55
C PHE A 250 16.17 -2.19 3.16
N THR A 251 16.09 -1.22 2.26
CA THR A 251 16.61 -1.33 0.90
C THR A 251 17.54 -0.15 0.65
N TYR A 252 18.74 -0.44 0.23
CA TYR A 252 19.73 0.56 -0.18
C TYR A 252 19.93 0.48 -1.69
N ASN A 253 19.61 1.56 -2.39
CA ASN A 253 19.79 1.65 -3.84
C ASN A 253 21.14 2.30 -4.15
N LEU A 254 22.10 1.49 -4.55
CA LEU A 254 23.37 1.95 -5.12
C LEU A 254 23.12 2.34 -6.59
N SER A 255 23.00 3.63 -6.83
CA SER A 255 23.09 4.16 -8.20
C SER A 255 24.57 4.37 -8.53
N LEU A 256 25.17 3.43 -9.22
CA LEU A 256 26.46 3.63 -9.87
C LEU A 256 26.19 4.49 -11.12
N ILE A 257 26.30 5.81 -10.98
CA ILE A 257 26.44 6.69 -12.14
C ILE A 257 27.90 6.53 -12.61
N HIS A 258 28.12 5.72 -13.61
CA HIS A 258 29.33 5.82 -14.41
C HIS A 258 29.21 7.12 -15.23
N ILE A 259 29.99 8.11 -14.84
CA ILE A 259 30.30 9.27 -15.65
C ILE A 259 31.38 8.86 -16.67
#